data_eedd17769c6470f861362bb87d7edf7c
#
_entry.id   eedd17769c6470f861362bb87d7edf7c
#
_cell.length_a   1.000
_cell.length_b   1.000
_cell.length_c   1.000
_cell.angle_alpha   90.00
_cell.angle_beta   90.00
_cell.angle_gamma   90.00
#
_symmetry.space_group_name_H-M   'P 1'
#
loop_
_entity.id
_entity.type
_entity.pdbx_description
1 polymer ?
#
loop_
_entity_poly.entity_id
_entity_poly.type
_entity_poly.pdbx_seq_one_letter_code
_entity_poly.pdbx_strand_id
1 'polypeptide(L)'
;MKTAYVDECKQGPYLLTGHIVNDSQAVKLRSSIKNIYPKPLRHFHFSQEQDARRKKVLSHFVQQNCTGVLVICERENGKRLRETALRKLIEVSEAKGVERLVLDLDISTKGADDRVFREHNQKKGR
;
A
#
# COMPACT_ATOMS: atom_id res chain seq x y z
N MET A 1 14.64 1.33 -7.73
CA MET A 1 13.63 2.20 -7.08
C MET A 1 12.70 1.36 -6.21
N LYS A 2 12.48 1.79 -5.00
CA LYS A 2 11.51 1.17 -4.10
C LYS A 2 10.17 1.89 -4.18
N THR A 3 9.11 1.10 -4.33
CA THR A 3 7.74 1.60 -4.41
C THR A 3 6.91 0.97 -3.29
N ALA A 4 6.08 1.74 -2.62
CA ALA A 4 5.08 1.23 -1.68
C ALA A 4 3.70 1.27 -2.34
N TYR A 5 3.05 0.13 -2.37
CA TYR A 5 1.66 -0.01 -2.83
C TYR A 5 0.75 0.04 -1.61
N VAL A 6 -0.12 1.01 -1.58
CA VAL A 6 -0.91 1.37 -0.40
C VAL A 6 -2.34 0.89 -0.55
N ASP A 7 -2.85 0.25 0.50
CA ASP A 7 -4.24 -0.19 0.59
C ASP A 7 -4.80 0.14 1.98
N GLU A 8 -6.11 0.23 2.09
CA GLU A 8 -6.76 0.56 3.35
C GLU A 8 -7.80 -0.49 3.76
N CYS A 9 -8.01 -0.62 5.06
CA CYS A 9 -9.09 -1.43 5.63
C CYS A 9 -9.89 -0.56 6.59
N LYS A 10 -11.20 -0.51 6.37
CA LYS A 10 -12.13 0.30 7.16
C LYS A 10 -12.97 -0.52 8.15
N GLN A 11 -12.81 -1.83 8.16
CA GLN A 11 -13.50 -2.71 9.10
C GLN A 11 -12.75 -2.73 10.44
N GLY A 12 -13.42 -2.36 11.52
CA GLY A 12 -12.77 -2.22 12.82
C GLY A 12 -11.92 -0.94 12.90
N PRO A 13 -10.70 -0.98 13.46
CA PRO A 13 -9.80 0.16 13.45
C PRO A 13 -9.40 0.51 12.01
N TYR A 14 -9.12 1.79 11.76
CA TYR A 14 -8.63 2.20 10.45
C TYR A 14 -7.19 1.72 10.25
N LEU A 15 -6.97 0.96 9.20
CA LEU A 15 -5.66 0.43 8.86
C LEU A 15 -5.23 0.94 7.49
N LEU A 16 -3.98 1.36 7.40
CA LEU A 16 -3.35 1.70 6.13
C LEU A 16 -2.09 0.85 5.99
N THR A 17 -2.00 0.09 4.90
CA THR A 17 -0.88 -0.80 4.65
C THR A 17 -0.08 -0.33 3.45
N GLY A 18 1.23 -0.46 3.52
CA GLY A 18 2.13 -0.23 2.39
C GLY A 18 2.97 -1.46 2.15
N HIS A 19 2.88 -2.04 0.95
CA HIS A 19 3.74 -3.14 0.52
C HIS A 19 4.92 -2.57 -0.25
N ILE A 20 6.12 -2.72 0.30
CA ILE A 20 7.33 -2.13 -0.26
C ILE A 20 8.03 -3.15 -1.15
N VAL A 21 8.19 -2.82 -2.42
CA VAL A 21 8.91 -3.64 -3.39
C VAL A 21 9.85 -2.77 -4.21
N ASN A 22 11.00 -3.33 -4.59
CA ASN A 22 11.85 -2.70 -5.60
C ASN A 22 11.41 -3.15 -7.00
N ASP A 23 11.94 -2.50 -8.04
CA ASP A 23 11.51 -2.78 -9.42
C ASP A 23 11.72 -4.23 -9.84
N SER A 24 12.83 -4.84 -9.43
CA SER A 24 13.10 -6.25 -9.77
C SER A 24 12.16 -7.21 -9.06
N GLN A 25 11.83 -6.96 -7.80
CA GLN A 25 10.84 -7.76 -7.06
C GLN A 25 9.45 -7.64 -7.69
N ALA A 26 9.06 -6.44 -8.13
CA ALA A 26 7.76 -6.21 -8.76
C ALA A 26 7.60 -7.04 -10.04
N VAL A 27 8.63 -7.09 -10.89
CA VAL A 27 8.62 -7.90 -12.11
C VAL A 27 8.46 -9.38 -11.78
N LYS A 28 9.23 -9.89 -10.84
CA LYS A 28 9.18 -11.31 -10.43
C LYS A 28 7.84 -11.68 -9.81
N LEU A 29 7.29 -10.82 -8.96
CA LEU A 29 5.98 -11.04 -8.36
C LEU A 29 4.87 -11.08 -9.39
N ARG A 30 4.86 -10.15 -10.34
CA ARG A 30 3.85 -10.14 -11.41
C ARG A 30 3.89 -11.41 -12.21
N SER A 31 5.08 -11.88 -12.60
CA SER A 31 5.22 -13.14 -13.33
C SER A 31 4.73 -14.33 -12.52
N SER A 32 5.09 -14.40 -11.24
CA SER A 32 4.68 -15.50 -10.37
C SER A 32 3.16 -15.51 -10.17
N ILE A 33 2.55 -14.35 -9.92
CA ILE A 33 1.10 -14.26 -9.70
C ILE A 33 0.31 -14.59 -10.96
N LYS A 34 0.80 -14.21 -12.15
CA LYS A 34 0.17 -14.57 -13.42
C LYS A 34 0.02 -16.07 -13.60
N ASN A 35 0.95 -16.87 -13.08
CA ASN A 35 0.91 -18.32 -13.19
C ASN A 35 -0.16 -18.96 -12.30
N ILE A 36 -0.61 -18.28 -11.26
CA ILE A 36 -1.60 -18.81 -10.32
C ILE A 36 -2.95 -18.10 -10.40
N TYR A 37 -3.04 -16.98 -11.10
CA TYR A 37 -4.27 -16.21 -11.24
C TYR A 37 -4.69 -16.16 -12.72
N PRO A 38 -5.85 -16.76 -13.10
CA PRO A 38 -6.23 -16.96 -14.50
C PRO A 38 -6.74 -15.71 -15.21
N LYS A 39 -6.98 -14.60 -14.47
CA LYS A 39 -7.51 -13.35 -15.02
C LYS A 39 -6.42 -12.29 -15.04
N PRO A 40 -6.59 -11.17 -15.80
CA PRO A 40 -5.65 -10.05 -15.73
C PRO A 40 -5.46 -9.56 -14.29
N LEU A 41 -4.21 -9.22 -13.92
CA LEU A 41 -3.87 -8.84 -12.54
C LEU A 41 -4.66 -7.64 -12.02
N ARG A 42 -5.13 -6.76 -12.91
CA ARG A 42 -5.98 -5.63 -12.52
C ARG A 42 -7.32 -6.06 -11.88
N HIS A 43 -7.73 -7.31 -12.07
CA HIS A 43 -8.95 -7.87 -11.46
C HIS A 43 -8.66 -8.62 -10.17
N PHE A 44 -7.40 -8.70 -9.74
CA PHE A 44 -7.03 -9.40 -8.53
C PHE A 44 -7.39 -8.56 -7.29
N HIS A 45 -8.24 -9.10 -6.42
CA HIS A 45 -8.59 -8.52 -5.13
C HIS A 45 -8.37 -9.57 -4.05
N PHE A 46 -7.35 -9.38 -3.26
CA PHE A 46 -6.92 -10.35 -2.24
C PHE A 46 -8.06 -10.75 -1.29
N SER A 47 -8.88 -9.79 -0.86
CA SER A 47 -10.00 -10.04 0.06
C SER A 47 -11.10 -10.91 -0.53
N GLN A 48 -11.22 -10.96 -1.86
CA GLN A 48 -12.25 -11.72 -2.58
C GLN A 48 -11.77 -13.10 -3.01
N GLU A 49 -10.50 -13.42 -2.78
CA GLU A 49 -9.92 -14.68 -3.19
C GLU A 49 -10.14 -15.80 -2.16
N GLN A 50 -10.10 -17.05 -2.63
CA GLN A 50 -10.15 -18.23 -1.78
C GLN A 50 -8.86 -18.36 -0.96
N ASP A 51 -8.95 -18.97 0.22
CA ASP A 51 -7.82 -19.11 1.14
C ASP A 51 -6.59 -19.79 0.52
N ALA A 52 -6.79 -20.82 -0.29
CA ALA A 52 -5.69 -21.53 -0.94
C ALA A 52 -4.90 -20.59 -1.86
N ARG A 53 -5.60 -19.72 -2.62
CA ARG A 53 -4.95 -18.76 -3.51
C ARG A 53 -4.28 -17.64 -2.74
N ARG A 54 -4.92 -17.14 -1.67
CA ARG A 54 -4.31 -16.15 -0.77
C ARG A 54 -2.98 -16.65 -0.22
N LYS A 55 -2.93 -17.89 0.25
CA LYS A 55 -1.71 -18.50 0.79
C LYS A 55 -0.62 -18.61 -0.27
N LYS A 56 -0.97 -18.98 -1.50
CA LYS A 56 0.00 -19.04 -2.61
C LYS A 56 0.56 -17.67 -2.93
N VAL A 57 -0.28 -16.64 -3.03
CA VAL A 57 0.16 -15.26 -3.29
C VAL A 57 1.08 -14.78 -2.17
N LEU A 58 0.70 -14.98 -0.91
CA LEU A 58 1.52 -14.58 0.24
C LEU A 58 2.88 -15.29 0.24
N SER A 59 2.92 -16.57 -0.13
CA SER A 59 4.19 -17.29 -0.20
C SER A 59 5.16 -16.69 -1.22
N HIS A 60 4.65 -16.18 -2.35
CA HIS A 60 5.49 -15.49 -3.35
C HIS A 60 6.05 -14.17 -2.79
N PHE A 61 5.27 -13.43 -2.02
CA PHE A 61 5.79 -12.23 -1.34
C PHE A 61 6.91 -12.58 -0.36
N VAL A 62 6.74 -13.63 0.42
CA VAL A 62 7.77 -14.11 1.36
C VAL A 62 9.04 -14.51 0.62
N GLN A 63 8.91 -15.29 -0.46
CA GLN A 63 10.05 -15.73 -1.27
C GLN A 63 10.85 -14.57 -1.87
N GLN A 64 10.20 -13.45 -2.18
CA GLN A 64 10.85 -12.26 -2.73
C GLN A 64 11.35 -11.31 -1.64
N ASN A 65 11.25 -11.69 -0.36
CA ASN A 65 11.67 -10.86 0.78
C ASN A 65 11.00 -9.48 0.79
N CYS A 66 9.74 -9.42 0.40
CA CYS A 66 8.98 -8.17 0.43
C CYS A 66 8.72 -7.72 1.86
N THR A 67 8.85 -6.42 2.11
CA THR A 67 8.54 -5.82 3.40
C THR A 67 7.23 -5.04 3.34
N GLY A 68 6.64 -4.81 4.51
CA GLY A 68 5.41 -4.05 4.62
C GLY A 68 5.45 -3.07 5.77
N VAL A 69 4.60 -2.06 5.68
CA VAL A 69 4.35 -1.09 6.74
C VAL A 69 2.86 -1.15 7.06
N LEU A 70 2.53 -1.25 8.34
CA LEU A 70 1.15 -1.21 8.80
C LEU A 70 0.98 -0.02 9.74
N VAL A 71 0.08 0.87 9.39
CA VAL A 71 -0.31 1.99 10.25
C VAL A 71 -1.71 1.73 10.78
N ILE A 72 -1.84 1.68 12.11
CA ILE A 72 -3.11 1.45 12.80
C ILE A 72 -3.52 2.75 13.47
N CYS A 73 -4.70 3.26 13.14
CA CYS A 73 -5.24 4.46 13.78
C CYS A 73 -6.49 4.11 14.58
N GLU A 74 -6.55 4.56 15.82
CA GLU A 74 -7.76 4.46 16.62
C GLU A 74 -8.80 5.47 16.13
N ARG A 75 -10.07 5.07 16.16
CA ARG A 75 -11.17 5.90 15.65
C ARG A 75 -11.56 6.99 16.64
N GLU A 76 -10.75 8.02 16.76
CA GLU A 76 -11.13 9.18 17.55
C GLU A 76 -11.86 10.23 16.71
N ASN A 77 -11.54 10.33 15.41
CA ASN A 77 -12.06 11.41 14.58
C ASN A 77 -12.15 10.95 13.11
N GLY A 78 -13.33 10.48 12.69
CA GLY A 78 -13.52 9.78 11.41
C GLY A 78 -13.02 10.51 10.17
N LYS A 79 -13.04 11.86 10.15
CA LYS A 79 -12.68 12.63 8.94
C LYS A 79 -11.18 12.78 8.72
N ARG A 80 -10.35 12.64 9.77
CA ARG A 80 -8.89 12.87 9.68
C ARG A 80 -8.05 11.61 9.78
N LEU A 81 -8.68 10.46 9.97
CA LEU A 81 -7.94 9.21 10.13
C LEU A 81 -7.05 8.90 8.94
N ARG A 82 -7.58 9.05 7.72
CA ARG A 82 -6.81 8.80 6.51
C ARG A 82 -5.63 9.76 6.38
N GLU A 83 -5.83 11.05 6.62
CA GLU A 83 -4.75 12.03 6.56
C GLU A 83 -3.65 11.70 7.57
N THR A 84 -4.02 11.42 8.81
CA THR A 84 -3.07 11.06 9.88
C THR A 84 -2.30 9.80 9.54
N ALA A 85 -3.01 8.76 9.10
CA ALA A 85 -2.41 7.50 8.71
C ALA A 85 -1.47 7.66 7.51
N LEU A 86 -1.88 8.42 6.51
CA LEU A 86 -1.07 8.66 5.31
C LEU A 86 0.21 9.43 5.63
N ARG A 87 0.14 10.46 6.49
CA ARG A 87 1.33 11.19 6.93
C ARG A 87 2.34 10.26 7.61
N LYS A 88 1.85 9.39 8.48
CA LYS A 88 2.70 8.42 9.17
C LYS A 88 3.29 7.39 8.21
N LEU A 89 2.49 6.90 7.27
CA LEU A 89 2.94 5.94 6.26
C LEU A 89 4.05 6.55 5.40
N ILE A 90 3.91 7.81 4.99
CA ILE A 90 4.92 8.52 4.21
C ILE A 90 6.24 8.61 4.99
N GLU A 91 6.19 9.03 6.26
CA GLU A 91 7.37 9.12 7.11
C GLU A 91 8.11 7.78 7.21
N VAL A 92 7.39 6.73 7.56
CA VAL A 92 7.99 5.39 7.75
C VAL A 92 8.53 4.84 6.44
N SER A 93 7.79 5.03 5.34
CA SER A 93 8.20 4.56 4.01
C SER A 93 9.47 5.27 3.54
N GLU A 94 9.57 6.58 3.72
CA GLU A 94 10.79 7.31 3.37
C GLU A 94 12.00 6.85 4.19
N ALA A 95 11.82 6.59 5.48
CA ALA A 95 12.88 6.07 6.34
C ALA A 95 13.39 4.71 5.85
N LYS A 96 12.57 3.96 5.11
CA LYS A 96 12.93 2.68 4.48
C LYS A 96 13.44 2.81 3.05
N GLY A 97 13.61 4.02 2.55
CA GLY A 97 14.14 4.27 1.20
C GLY A 97 13.11 4.21 0.08
N VAL A 98 11.83 4.29 0.40
CA VAL A 98 10.76 4.33 -0.61
C VAL A 98 10.77 5.68 -1.33
N GLU A 99 10.71 5.63 -2.65
CA GLU A 99 10.75 6.82 -3.51
C GLU A 99 9.39 7.11 -4.16
N ARG A 100 8.51 6.12 -4.23
CA ARG A 100 7.21 6.24 -4.89
C ARG A 100 6.12 5.54 -4.07
N LEU A 101 4.98 6.21 -3.93
CA LEU A 101 3.78 5.63 -3.35
C LEU A 101 2.70 5.49 -4.43
N VAL A 102 2.07 4.33 -4.47
CA VAL A 102 0.94 4.06 -5.36
C VAL A 102 -0.29 3.82 -4.50
N LEU A 103 -1.28 4.69 -4.65
CA LEU A 103 -2.55 4.61 -3.92
C LEU A 103 -3.69 4.37 -4.90
N ASP A 104 -4.72 3.66 -4.45
CA ASP A 104 -5.94 3.54 -5.21
C ASP A 104 -6.63 4.91 -5.28
N LEU A 105 -7.13 5.25 -6.46
CA LEU A 105 -7.85 6.49 -6.66
C LEU A 105 -9.23 6.42 -6.00
N ASP A 106 -9.39 7.21 -4.95
CA ASP A 106 -10.68 7.46 -4.33
C ASP A 106 -11.00 8.95 -4.53
N ILE A 107 -12.00 9.23 -5.35
CA ILE A 107 -12.36 10.61 -5.71
C ILE A 107 -12.73 11.41 -4.46
N SER A 108 -13.36 10.78 -3.47
CA SER A 108 -13.77 11.46 -2.25
C SER A 108 -12.60 11.90 -1.37
N THR A 109 -11.43 11.23 -1.46
CA THR A 109 -10.25 11.53 -0.65
C THR A 109 -9.11 12.16 -1.44
N LYS A 110 -9.22 12.27 -2.77
CA LYS A 110 -8.14 12.72 -3.63
C LYS A 110 -7.60 14.10 -3.23
N GLY A 111 -8.47 15.05 -2.95
CA GLY A 111 -8.06 16.40 -2.55
C GLY A 111 -7.29 16.41 -1.23
N ALA A 112 -7.72 15.63 -0.26
CA ALA A 112 -7.05 15.49 1.03
C ALA A 112 -5.69 14.80 0.87
N ASP A 113 -5.63 13.74 0.07
CA ASP A 113 -4.38 13.02 -0.20
C ASP A 113 -3.36 13.94 -0.89
N ASP A 114 -3.78 14.67 -1.92
CA ASP A 114 -2.92 15.63 -2.65
C ASP A 114 -2.38 16.70 -1.70
N ARG A 115 -3.20 17.18 -0.76
CA ARG A 115 -2.77 18.16 0.25
C ARG A 115 -1.69 17.57 1.17
N VAL A 116 -1.86 16.35 1.63
CA VAL A 116 -0.88 15.67 2.48
C VAL A 116 0.48 15.59 1.80
N PHE A 117 0.52 15.16 0.55
CA PHE A 117 1.76 15.07 -0.21
C PHE A 117 2.40 16.44 -0.44
N ARG A 118 1.60 17.43 -0.77
CA ARG A 118 2.10 18.80 -0.99
C ARG A 118 2.73 19.37 0.27
N GLU A 119 2.07 19.25 1.41
CA GLU A 119 2.59 19.74 2.70
C GLU A 119 3.85 19.01 3.11
N HIS A 120 3.90 17.69 2.90
CA HIS A 120 5.08 16.89 3.18
C HIS A 120 6.28 17.35 2.36
N ASN A 121 6.08 17.58 1.07
CA ASN A 121 7.13 18.06 0.17
C ASN A 121 7.62 19.46 0.55
N GLN A 122 6.72 20.34 0.98
CA GLN A 122 7.08 21.68 1.45
C GLN A 122 7.97 21.63 2.70
N LYS A 123 7.65 20.77 3.67
CA LYS A 123 8.48 20.56 4.87
C LYS A 123 9.91 20.14 4.54
N LYS A 124 10.10 19.44 3.43
CA LYS A 124 11.40 18.99 2.96
C LYS A 124 12.13 20.00 2.07
N GLY A 125 11.56 21.18 1.86
CA GLY A 125 12.13 22.20 0.97
C GLY A 125 12.04 21.83 -0.51
N ARG A 126 11.06 21.03 -0.86
CA ARG A 126 10.85 20.59 -2.25
C ARG A 126 9.73 21.35 -2.92
#